data_528f43ccc82cab386ade14781f0b9b17
#
_entry.id   528f43ccc82cab386ade14781f0b9b17
#
_cell.length_a   1.000
_cell.length_b   1.000
_cell.length_c   1.000
_cell.angle_alpha   90.00
_cell.angle_beta   90.00
_cell.angle_gamma   90.00
#
_symmetry.space_group_name_H-M   'P 1'
#
loop_
_entity.id
_entity.type
_entity.pdbx_description
1 polymer ?
#
loop_
_entity_poly.entity_id
_entity_poly.type
_entity_poly.pdbx_seq_one_letter_code
_entity_poly.pdbx_strand_id
1 'polypeptide(L)'
;MHRQFFAEPPEIVAPQLLGKLLARRTAFGWLAGRIVEVEAYLGPHITATPDPAAHSFRGVTDRNRVMFGPPGHAYVYFIYGMYYCVNVTCEPEGLAGCILVRALEPVLGMETMAANRGLAANAPAAKLTGGPGRLCQALDITRPEHNGLDFLDPDSPLQLRQDAWEPRPVEISPRIGIRHAADLPLRFALAGHACVSRSVLRPSKNAV
;
A
#
# COMPACT_ATOMS: atom_id res chain seq x y z
N MET A 1 -4.99 -0.22 16.30
CA MET A 1 -4.37 1.04 15.82
C MET A 1 -5.33 2.19 16.10
N HIS A 2 -4.85 3.41 16.18
CA HIS A 2 -5.66 4.61 16.42
C HIS A 2 -5.31 5.71 15.40
N ARG A 3 -6.19 6.70 15.21
CA ARG A 3 -6.08 7.76 14.17
C ARG A 3 -4.77 8.52 14.23
N GLN A 4 -4.32 8.87 15.44
CA GLN A 4 -3.08 9.62 15.66
C GLN A 4 -1.84 8.92 15.07
N PHE A 5 -1.84 7.58 15.00
CA PHE A 5 -0.77 6.83 14.34
C PHE A 5 -0.60 7.20 12.86
N PHE A 6 -1.69 7.49 12.17
CA PHE A 6 -1.68 7.86 10.75
C PHE A 6 -1.54 9.36 10.51
N ALA A 7 -1.63 10.20 11.56
CA ALA A 7 -1.42 11.63 11.44
C ALA A 7 0.05 12.04 11.34
N GLU A 8 0.97 11.09 11.39
CA GLU A 8 2.39 11.29 11.20
C GLU A 8 2.78 11.26 9.70
N PRO A 9 3.98 11.79 9.34
CA PRO A 9 4.50 11.72 7.97
C PRO A 9 4.56 10.29 7.40
N PRO A 10 4.29 10.09 6.10
CA PRO A 10 4.21 8.75 5.52
C PRO A 10 5.51 7.95 5.63
N GLU A 11 6.68 8.56 5.63
CA GLU A 11 7.97 7.89 5.81
C GLU A 11 8.18 7.37 7.24
N ILE A 12 7.47 7.94 8.21
CA ILE A 12 7.48 7.48 9.61
C ILE A 12 6.49 6.34 9.81
N VAL A 13 5.31 6.42 9.19
CA VAL A 13 4.25 5.42 9.31
C VAL A 13 4.53 4.17 8.47
N ALA A 14 5.13 4.33 7.28
CA ALA A 14 5.31 3.24 6.31
C ALA A 14 6.04 2.02 6.88
N PRO A 15 7.21 2.14 7.53
CA PRO A 15 7.88 0.97 8.11
C PRO A 15 7.07 0.30 9.23
N GLN A 16 6.22 1.05 9.93
CA GLN A 16 5.38 0.56 11.02
C GLN A 16 4.11 -0.17 10.52
N LEU A 17 3.74 -0.01 9.24
CA LEU A 17 2.68 -0.78 8.60
C LEU A 17 3.13 -2.20 8.22
N LEU A 18 4.43 -2.44 8.08
CA LEU A 18 4.93 -3.79 7.83
C LEU A 18 4.55 -4.72 8.98
N GLY A 19 4.06 -5.90 8.62
CA GLY A 19 3.54 -6.87 9.58
C GLY A 19 2.08 -6.69 9.98
N LYS A 20 1.45 -5.53 9.73
CA LYS A 20 0.00 -5.35 9.94
C LYS A 20 -0.80 -6.11 8.89
N LEU A 21 -2.07 -6.34 9.17
CA LEU A 21 -2.97 -7.05 8.27
C LEU A 21 -3.85 -6.05 7.52
N LEU A 22 -3.90 -6.18 6.20
CA LEU A 22 -4.95 -5.60 5.37
C LEU A 22 -6.04 -6.67 5.20
N ALA A 23 -7.24 -6.38 5.69
CA ALA A 23 -8.36 -7.32 5.70
C ALA A 23 -9.56 -6.74 4.97
N ARG A 24 -10.23 -7.55 4.14
CA ARG A 24 -11.48 -7.21 3.45
C ARG A 24 -12.58 -8.19 3.81
N ARG A 25 -13.74 -7.70 4.20
CA ARG A 25 -14.95 -8.49 4.44
C ARG A 25 -15.71 -8.69 3.13
N THR A 26 -15.98 -9.93 2.78
CA THR A 26 -16.80 -10.33 1.63
C THR A 26 -18.10 -10.97 2.09
N ALA A 27 -19.00 -11.27 1.16
CA ALA A 27 -20.20 -12.07 1.45
C ALA A 27 -19.87 -13.49 1.97
N PHE A 28 -18.67 -14.00 1.69
CA PHE A 28 -18.22 -15.35 2.05
C PHE A 28 -17.24 -15.38 3.23
N GLY A 29 -17.01 -14.25 3.90
CA GLY A 29 -16.08 -14.13 5.02
C GLY A 29 -14.96 -13.13 4.77
N TRP A 30 -13.92 -13.19 5.60
CA TRP A 30 -12.79 -12.29 5.52
C TRP A 30 -11.68 -12.84 4.61
N LEU A 31 -11.13 -11.97 3.79
CA LEU A 31 -9.84 -12.13 3.12
C LEU A 31 -8.81 -11.27 3.87
N ALA A 32 -7.62 -11.79 4.14
CA ALA A 32 -6.59 -11.00 4.79
C ALA A 32 -5.19 -11.36 4.31
N GLY A 33 -4.34 -10.34 4.22
CA GLY A 33 -2.91 -10.52 3.96
C GLY A 33 -2.07 -9.61 4.85
N ARG A 34 -0.90 -10.10 5.24
CA ARG A 34 0.10 -9.36 6.01
C ARG A 34 0.87 -8.44 5.08
N ILE A 35 0.96 -7.17 5.42
CA ILE A 35 1.72 -6.17 4.66
C ILE A 35 3.21 -6.49 4.77
N VAL A 36 3.85 -6.73 3.63
CA VAL A 36 5.28 -7.08 3.55
C VAL A 36 6.10 -6.11 2.72
N GLU A 37 5.43 -5.22 1.98
CA GLU A 37 6.07 -4.17 1.17
C GLU A 37 5.15 -2.97 1.03
N VAL A 38 5.70 -1.77 1.23
CA VAL A 38 5.00 -0.48 1.09
C VAL A 38 5.90 0.57 0.45
N GLU A 39 5.29 1.63 -0.09
CA GLU A 39 5.99 2.83 -0.53
C GLU A 39 5.34 4.08 0.06
N ALA A 40 6.16 4.98 0.63
CA ALA A 40 5.72 6.29 1.09
C ALA A 40 5.71 7.30 -0.07
N TYR A 41 4.70 8.18 -0.07
CA TYR A 41 4.55 9.30 -1.00
C TYR A 41 4.28 10.56 -0.18
N LEU A 42 5.19 11.53 -0.29
CA LEU A 42 5.20 12.73 0.54
C LEU A 42 4.15 13.74 0.08
N GLY A 43 3.67 14.54 1.02
CA GLY A 43 2.73 15.62 0.72
C GLY A 43 3.40 16.84 0.06
N PRO A 44 2.61 17.70 -0.62
CA PRO A 44 3.13 18.89 -1.30
C PRO A 44 3.68 19.96 -0.34
N HIS A 45 3.37 19.88 0.94
CA HIS A 45 3.87 20.76 2.00
C HIS A 45 5.34 20.47 2.36
N ILE A 46 5.86 19.30 2.00
CA ILE A 46 7.26 18.92 2.22
C ILE A 46 8.13 19.57 1.12
N THR A 47 8.54 20.81 1.35
CA THR A 47 9.28 21.59 0.36
C THR A 47 10.80 21.31 0.35
N ALA A 48 11.37 20.82 1.45
CA ALA A 48 12.78 20.49 1.57
C ALA A 48 13.16 19.24 0.74
N THR A 49 12.21 18.30 0.59
CA THR A 49 12.38 17.10 -0.23
C THR A 49 11.11 16.92 -1.08
N PRO A 50 10.96 17.67 -2.17
CA PRO A 50 9.78 17.58 -3.01
C PRO A 50 9.59 16.18 -3.60
N ASP A 51 8.35 15.68 -3.59
CA ASP A 51 8.00 14.39 -4.17
C ASP A 51 7.05 14.52 -5.39
N PRO A 52 7.58 14.87 -6.57
CA PRO A 52 6.76 14.98 -7.78
C PRO A 52 6.19 13.66 -8.29
N ALA A 53 6.51 12.52 -7.65
CA ALA A 53 5.86 11.24 -7.91
C ALA A 53 4.54 11.08 -7.13
N ALA A 54 4.32 11.89 -6.08
CA ALA A 54 3.07 11.85 -5.32
C ALA A 54 1.90 12.43 -6.11
N HIS A 55 0.73 11.76 -6.06
CA HIS A 55 -0.49 12.24 -6.73
C HIS A 55 -0.99 13.58 -6.18
N SER A 56 -0.62 13.93 -4.95
CA SER A 56 -0.94 15.20 -4.29
C SER A 56 -0.01 16.34 -4.66
N PHE A 57 1.12 16.11 -5.34
CA PHE A 57 2.15 17.09 -5.58
C PHE A 57 1.64 18.38 -6.23
N ARG A 58 0.68 18.29 -7.14
CA ARG A 58 0.06 19.44 -7.83
C ARG A 58 -1.19 19.98 -7.13
N GLY A 59 -1.42 19.59 -5.89
CA GLY A 59 -2.59 19.98 -5.10
C GLY A 59 -3.79 19.04 -5.26
N VAL A 60 -4.95 19.51 -4.78
CA VAL A 60 -6.19 18.75 -4.72
C VAL A 60 -6.84 18.60 -6.10
N THR A 61 -7.33 17.41 -6.38
CA THR A 61 -8.18 17.07 -7.53
C THR A 61 -9.28 16.11 -7.08
N ASP A 62 -10.33 15.90 -7.89
CA ASP A 62 -11.39 14.92 -7.58
C ASP A 62 -10.85 13.49 -7.44
N ARG A 63 -9.74 13.18 -8.10
CA ARG A 63 -9.09 11.89 -8.01
C ARG A 63 -8.44 11.65 -6.64
N ASN A 64 -7.75 12.66 -6.10
CA ASN A 64 -6.90 12.53 -4.91
C ASN A 64 -7.45 13.22 -3.66
N ARG A 65 -8.65 13.79 -3.71
CA ARG A 65 -9.29 14.52 -2.59
C ARG A 65 -9.24 13.75 -1.27
N VAL A 66 -9.37 12.42 -1.29
CA VAL A 66 -9.29 11.56 -0.10
C VAL A 66 -7.96 11.71 0.62
N MET A 67 -6.86 11.99 -0.08
CA MET A 67 -5.53 12.17 0.53
C MET A 67 -5.44 13.42 1.41
N PHE A 68 -6.31 14.41 1.19
CA PHE A 68 -6.37 15.67 1.96
C PHE A 68 -7.42 15.62 3.08
N GLY A 69 -8.15 14.52 3.22
CA GLY A 69 -9.09 14.27 4.30
C GLY A 69 -8.41 13.69 5.54
N PRO A 70 -9.20 13.15 6.48
CA PRO A 70 -8.67 12.56 7.71
C PRO A 70 -7.69 11.41 7.40
N PRO A 71 -6.61 11.24 8.19
CA PRO A 71 -5.66 10.15 8.02
C PRO A 71 -6.28 8.79 8.34
N GLY A 72 -5.68 7.71 7.79
CA GLY A 72 -6.14 6.34 8.00
C GLY A 72 -7.34 5.94 7.13
N HIS A 73 -7.56 6.63 6.01
CA HIS A 73 -8.57 6.28 5.02
C HIS A 73 -7.94 5.61 3.79
N ALA A 74 -8.74 4.82 3.10
CA ALA A 74 -8.33 4.15 1.87
C ALA A 74 -8.36 5.13 0.69
N TYR A 75 -7.21 5.36 0.06
CA TYR A 75 -7.13 6.02 -1.24
C TYR A 75 -6.93 4.94 -2.31
N VAL A 76 -7.98 4.68 -3.08
CA VAL A 76 -7.95 3.66 -4.14
C VAL A 76 -8.03 4.35 -5.50
N TYR A 77 -7.08 4.02 -6.39
CA TYR A 77 -7.07 4.57 -7.75
C TYR A 77 -6.88 3.49 -8.82
N PHE A 78 -7.36 3.79 -10.03
CA PHE A 78 -7.26 2.91 -11.19
C PHE A 78 -6.01 3.22 -12.00
N ILE A 79 -5.27 2.17 -12.43
CA ILE A 79 -4.01 2.30 -13.15
C ILE A 79 -3.92 1.29 -14.31
N TYR A 80 -3.25 1.69 -15.39
CA TYR A 80 -3.01 0.88 -16.59
C TYR A 80 -4.29 0.33 -17.27
N GLY A 81 -5.45 0.93 -17.03
CA GLY A 81 -6.70 0.51 -17.62
C GLY A 81 -7.24 -0.85 -17.13
N MET A 82 -6.62 -1.45 -16.10
CA MET A 82 -6.99 -2.81 -15.65
C MET A 82 -6.81 -3.11 -14.16
N TYR A 83 -6.07 -2.28 -13.41
CA TYR A 83 -5.76 -2.56 -12.01
C TYR A 83 -6.16 -1.42 -11.09
N TYR A 84 -6.43 -1.76 -9.84
CA TYR A 84 -6.52 -0.82 -8.75
C TYR A 84 -5.27 -0.89 -7.88
N CYS A 85 -4.97 0.21 -7.20
CA CYS A 85 -3.96 0.29 -6.16
C CYS A 85 -4.59 0.90 -4.92
N VAL A 86 -4.29 0.35 -3.74
CA VAL A 86 -4.79 0.82 -2.46
C VAL A 86 -3.66 1.47 -1.65
N ASN A 87 -3.97 2.64 -1.11
CA ASN A 87 -3.08 3.39 -0.24
C ASN A 87 -3.79 3.69 1.08
N VAL A 88 -2.99 3.96 2.11
CA VAL A 88 -3.44 4.49 3.40
C VAL A 88 -3.08 5.97 3.45
N THR A 89 -4.05 6.85 3.73
CA THR A 89 -3.79 8.28 3.89
C THR A 89 -3.07 8.56 5.20
N CYS A 90 -2.12 9.47 5.14
CA CYS A 90 -1.32 9.93 6.28
C CYS A 90 -1.37 11.46 6.36
N GLU A 91 -0.77 12.03 7.41
CA GLU A 91 -0.74 13.45 7.72
C GLU A 91 -2.06 13.98 8.30
N PRO A 92 -2.03 15.10 9.04
CA PRO A 92 -3.24 15.79 9.47
C PRO A 92 -4.15 16.19 8.31
N GLU A 93 -5.45 16.30 8.57
CA GLU A 93 -6.43 16.77 7.60
C GLU A 93 -6.03 18.13 7.00
N GLY A 94 -6.16 18.26 5.69
CA GLY A 94 -5.71 19.42 4.90
C GLY A 94 -4.28 19.28 4.37
N LEU A 95 -3.46 18.41 4.94
CA LEU A 95 -2.19 17.96 4.39
C LEU A 95 -2.39 16.65 3.65
N ALA A 96 -1.43 16.29 2.80
CA ALA A 96 -1.58 15.06 2.03
C ALA A 96 -0.28 14.26 2.04
N GLY A 97 -0.40 13.05 2.44
CA GLY A 97 0.61 12.02 2.32
C GLY A 97 -0.08 10.68 2.24
N CYS A 98 0.54 9.69 1.62
CA CYS A 98 -0.03 8.35 1.60
C CYS A 98 1.02 7.26 1.51
N ILE A 99 0.60 6.05 1.86
CA ILE A 99 1.42 4.85 1.80
C ILE A 99 0.75 3.86 0.86
N LEU A 100 1.40 3.55 -0.26
CA LEU A 100 0.97 2.51 -1.18
C LEU A 100 1.28 1.14 -0.58
N VAL A 101 0.27 0.29 -0.44
CA VAL A 101 0.46 -1.14 -0.13
C VAL A 101 0.88 -1.87 -1.41
N ARG A 102 2.11 -2.42 -1.41
CA ARG A 102 2.68 -3.02 -2.61
C ARG A 102 2.56 -4.53 -2.66
N ALA A 103 2.74 -5.19 -1.53
CA ALA A 103 2.66 -6.64 -1.47
C ALA A 103 2.14 -7.10 -0.11
N LEU A 104 1.44 -8.22 -0.14
CA LEU A 104 0.95 -8.93 1.03
C LEU A 104 1.45 -10.37 1.03
N GLU A 105 1.65 -10.93 2.23
CA GLU A 105 1.64 -12.37 2.45
C GLU A 105 0.19 -12.81 2.72
N PRO A 106 -0.44 -13.65 1.89
CA PRO A 106 -1.80 -14.12 2.15
C PRO A 106 -1.88 -14.88 3.48
N VAL A 107 -2.87 -14.54 4.32
CA VAL A 107 -3.06 -15.16 5.65
C VAL A 107 -4.40 -15.87 5.75
N LEU A 108 -5.44 -15.31 5.14
CA LEU A 108 -6.81 -15.82 5.21
C LEU A 108 -7.52 -15.71 3.86
N GLY A 109 -8.21 -16.77 3.42
CA GLY A 109 -9.03 -16.78 2.21
C GLY A 109 -8.23 -16.97 0.91
N MET A 110 -7.12 -17.71 0.94
CA MET A 110 -6.24 -17.91 -0.24
C MET A 110 -6.94 -18.53 -1.45
N GLU A 111 -7.87 -19.45 -1.25
CA GLU A 111 -8.64 -20.06 -2.36
C GLU A 111 -9.49 -19.01 -3.08
N THR A 112 -10.18 -18.16 -2.33
CA THR A 112 -10.96 -17.04 -2.89
C THR A 112 -10.04 -16.04 -3.60
N MET A 113 -8.88 -15.72 -3.02
CA MET A 113 -7.88 -14.86 -3.66
C MET A 113 -7.39 -15.46 -4.99
N ALA A 114 -7.16 -16.77 -5.05
CA ALA A 114 -6.77 -17.47 -6.26
C ALA A 114 -7.88 -17.39 -7.33
N ALA A 115 -9.13 -17.63 -6.94
CA ALA A 115 -10.30 -17.51 -7.83
C ALA A 115 -10.42 -16.08 -8.38
N ASN A 116 -10.35 -15.04 -7.54
CA ASN A 116 -10.39 -13.62 -7.94
C ASN A 116 -9.25 -13.26 -8.92
N ARG A 117 -8.13 -13.97 -8.85
CA ARG A 117 -6.97 -13.81 -9.74
C ARG A 117 -7.02 -14.70 -10.99
N GLY A 118 -8.01 -15.58 -11.12
CA GLY A 118 -8.06 -16.59 -12.18
C GLY A 118 -6.89 -17.59 -12.12
N LEU A 119 -6.44 -17.95 -10.92
CA LEU A 119 -5.30 -18.85 -10.68
C LEU A 119 -5.77 -20.14 -10.00
N ALA A 120 -4.95 -21.18 -10.07
CA ALA A 120 -5.19 -22.41 -9.34
C ALA A 120 -5.14 -22.18 -7.82
N ALA A 121 -5.93 -22.93 -7.04
CA ALA A 121 -6.03 -22.79 -5.58
C ALA A 121 -4.68 -22.94 -4.85
N ASN A 122 -3.75 -23.72 -5.41
CA ASN A 122 -2.41 -23.90 -4.87
C ASN A 122 -1.35 -22.94 -5.44
N ALA A 123 -1.79 -21.83 -6.07
CA ALA A 123 -0.85 -20.85 -6.62
C ALA A 123 0.07 -20.27 -5.53
N PRO A 124 1.36 -20.08 -5.82
CA PRO A 124 2.29 -19.48 -4.86
C PRO A 124 1.82 -18.11 -4.36
N ALA A 125 1.99 -17.83 -3.06
CA ALA A 125 1.60 -16.58 -2.40
C ALA A 125 2.04 -15.32 -3.17
N ALA A 126 3.29 -15.29 -3.66
CA ALA A 126 3.82 -14.18 -4.45
C ALA A 126 3.06 -13.95 -5.78
N LYS A 127 2.44 -14.96 -6.36
CA LYS A 127 1.58 -14.81 -7.54
C LYS A 127 0.21 -14.26 -7.19
N LEU A 128 -0.29 -14.53 -5.99
CA LEU A 128 -1.57 -14.02 -5.51
C LEU A 128 -1.50 -12.51 -5.22
N THR A 129 -0.58 -12.09 -4.37
CA THR A 129 -0.57 -10.76 -3.75
C THR A 129 0.76 -10.01 -3.82
N GLY A 130 1.76 -10.54 -4.52
CA GLY A 130 3.08 -9.91 -4.71
C GLY A 130 3.05 -8.83 -5.79
N GLY A 131 2.45 -7.71 -5.51
CA GLY A 131 2.35 -6.52 -6.35
C GLY A 131 1.05 -5.75 -6.13
N PRO A 132 1.04 -4.39 -6.27
CA PRO A 132 -0.09 -3.54 -5.86
C PRO A 132 -1.38 -3.86 -6.62
N GLY A 133 -1.32 -4.07 -7.92
CA GLY A 133 -2.48 -4.49 -8.71
C GLY A 133 -2.95 -5.90 -8.39
N ARG A 134 -2.00 -6.82 -8.12
CA ARG A 134 -2.31 -8.21 -7.78
C ARG A 134 -3.06 -8.32 -6.47
N LEU A 135 -2.58 -7.63 -5.44
CA LEU A 135 -3.24 -7.66 -4.12
C LEU A 135 -4.66 -7.07 -4.16
N CYS A 136 -4.86 -5.96 -4.89
CA CYS A 136 -6.21 -5.41 -5.06
C CYS A 136 -7.14 -6.37 -5.79
N GLN A 137 -6.65 -7.03 -6.84
CA GLN A 137 -7.44 -8.05 -7.55
C GLN A 137 -7.71 -9.27 -6.66
N ALA A 138 -6.72 -9.76 -5.92
CA ALA A 138 -6.87 -10.90 -5.01
C ALA A 138 -7.90 -10.64 -3.90
N LEU A 139 -7.86 -9.44 -3.30
CA LEU A 139 -8.81 -9.03 -2.27
C LEU A 139 -10.09 -8.43 -2.86
N ASP A 140 -10.20 -8.33 -4.19
CA ASP A 140 -11.31 -7.68 -4.90
C ASP A 140 -11.55 -6.26 -4.39
N ILE A 141 -10.47 -5.47 -4.26
CA ILE A 141 -10.52 -4.06 -3.86
C ILE A 141 -10.67 -3.21 -5.12
N THR A 142 -11.76 -2.43 -5.16
CA THR A 142 -12.09 -1.53 -6.27
C THR A 142 -12.22 -0.08 -5.80
N ARG A 143 -12.05 0.87 -6.70
CA ARG A 143 -12.25 2.29 -6.35
C ARG A 143 -13.71 2.63 -6.04
N PRO A 144 -14.72 2.17 -6.81
CA PRO A 144 -16.11 2.49 -6.52
C PRO A 144 -16.58 2.05 -5.12
N GLU A 145 -16.11 0.91 -4.63
CA GLU A 145 -16.57 0.34 -3.37
C GLU A 145 -15.72 0.72 -2.16
N HIS A 146 -14.42 1.00 -2.37
CA HIS A 146 -13.47 1.06 -1.27
C HIS A 146 -12.74 2.40 -1.11
N ASN A 147 -12.82 3.31 -2.11
CA ASN A 147 -12.15 4.60 -1.99
C ASN A 147 -12.84 5.48 -0.94
N GLY A 148 -12.09 6.00 0.01
CA GLY A 148 -12.59 6.85 1.09
C GLY A 148 -13.08 6.07 2.32
N LEU A 149 -13.04 4.74 2.33
CA LEU A 149 -13.36 3.96 3.53
C LEU A 149 -12.36 4.22 4.65
N ASP A 150 -12.87 4.28 5.87
CA ASP A 150 -12.07 4.37 7.08
C ASP A 150 -11.53 2.97 7.44
N PHE A 151 -10.20 2.83 7.46
CA PHE A 151 -9.56 1.57 7.86
C PHE A 151 -9.73 1.23 9.34
N LEU A 152 -10.08 2.20 10.17
CA LEU A 152 -10.21 2.06 11.63
C LEU A 152 -11.63 1.85 12.09
N ASP A 153 -12.61 2.06 11.22
CA ASP A 153 -14.01 1.78 11.53
C ASP A 153 -14.23 0.25 11.64
N PRO A 154 -14.69 -0.27 12.79
CA PRO A 154 -14.94 -1.69 12.97
C PRO A 154 -16.01 -2.26 12.03
N ASP A 155 -16.88 -1.41 11.50
CA ASP A 155 -17.93 -1.81 10.56
C ASP A 155 -17.49 -1.69 9.10
N SER A 156 -16.37 -1.05 8.83
CA SER A 156 -15.81 -0.95 7.48
C SER A 156 -15.55 -2.32 6.88
N PRO A 157 -15.90 -2.54 5.60
CA PRO A 157 -15.56 -3.79 4.91
C PRO A 157 -14.07 -3.90 4.58
N LEU A 158 -13.31 -2.82 4.68
CA LEU A 158 -11.87 -2.79 4.45
C LEU A 158 -11.16 -2.23 5.68
N GLN A 159 -10.32 -3.01 6.32
CA GLN A 159 -9.73 -2.68 7.62
C GLN A 159 -8.22 -2.93 7.64
N LEU A 160 -7.52 -2.13 8.44
CA LEU A 160 -6.17 -2.43 8.91
C LEU A 160 -6.25 -3.01 10.32
N ARG A 161 -5.65 -4.18 10.53
CA ARG A 161 -5.66 -4.90 11.79
C ARG A 161 -4.24 -5.20 12.28
N GLN A 162 -4.13 -5.48 13.56
CA GLN A 162 -2.88 -5.86 14.21
C GLN A 162 -3.06 -7.19 14.93
N ASP A 163 -2.04 -8.03 14.85
CA ASP A 163 -1.94 -9.28 15.60
C ASP A 163 -0.60 -9.33 16.38
N ALA A 164 -0.30 -10.44 17.00
CA ALA A 164 0.92 -10.67 17.78
C ALA A 164 2.14 -11.03 16.90
N TRP A 165 2.21 -10.50 15.68
CA TRP A 165 3.32 -10.78 14.77
C TRP A 165 4.62 -10.13 15.24
N GLU A 166 5.72 -10.90 15.17
CA GLU A 166 7.06 -10.45 15.57
C GLU A 166 7.71 -9.61 14.47
N PRO A 167 8.27 -8.44 14.81
CA PRO A 167 8.97 -7.60 13.85
C PRO A 167 10.14 -8.33 13.19
N ARG A 168 10.32 -8.09 11.87
CA ARG A 168 11.44 -8.60 11.08
C ARG A 168 12.30 -7.46 10.55
N PRO A 169 13.58 -7.72 10.16
CA PRO A 169 14.40 -6.69 9.53
C PRO A 169 13.71 -6.06 8.32
N VAL A 170 13.85 -4.74 8.19
CA VAL A 170 13.28 -3.94 7.11
C VAL A 170 14.39 -3.50 6.17
N GLU A 171 14.21 -3.73 4.88
CA GLU A 171 15.03 -3.17 3.82
C GLU A 171 14.42 -1.85 3.36
N ILE A 172 15.29 -0.82 3.23
CA ILE A 172 14.92 0.49 2.71
C ILE A 172 15.59 0.67 1.36
N SER A 173 14.84 1.10 0.36
CA SER A 173 15.33 1.24 -1.01
C SER A 173 14.53 2.27 -1.79
N PRO A 174 14.98 2.66 -2.99
CA PRO A 174 14.17 3.44 -3.93
C PRO A 174 12.87 2.75 -4.29
N ARG A 175 11.84 3.58 -4.59
CA ARG A 175 10.52 3.13 -5.06
C ARG A 175 10.59 2.52 -6.47
N ILE A 176 9.64 1.65 -6.80
CA ILE A 176 9.63 0.89 -8.05
C ILE A 176 8.65 1.51 -9.05
N GLY A 177 9.08 1.65 -10.30
CA GLY A 177 8.21 1.99 -11.43
C GLY A 177 7.82 3.46 -11.53
N ILE A 178 8.49 4.36 -10.79
CA ILE A 178 8.31 5.80 -10.87
C ILE A 178 9.43 6.46 -11.69
N ARG A 179 9.17 7.66 -12.24
CA ARG A 179 10.14 8.42 -13.06
C ARG A 179 10.73 9.61 -12.32
N HIS A 180 9.96 10.20 -11.42
CA HIS A 180 10.33 11.39 -10.65
C HIS A 180 10.69 11.00 -9.24
N ALA A 181 11.67 11.68 -8.63
CA ALA A 181 12.15 11.38 -7.27
C ALA A 181 12.43 9.87 -7.08
N ALA A 182 12.98 9.22 -8.12
CA ALA A 182 13.12 7.77 -8.21
C ALA A 182 14.24 7.23 -7.30
N ASP A 183 15.13 8.09 -6.85
CA ASP A 183 16.28 7.83 -5.97
C ASP A 183 15.95 7.95 -4.47
N LEU A 184 14.81 8.56 -4.13
CA LEU A 184 14.39 8.69 -2.73
C LEU A 184 14.17 7.31 -2.09
N PRO A 185 14.75 7.04 -0.89
CA PRO A 185 14.65 5.75 -0.21
C PRO A 185 13.30 5.61 0.55
N LEU A 186 12.21 5.67 -0.20
CA LEU A 186 10.84 5.69 0.33
C LEU A 186 10.07 4.38 0.11
N ARG A 187 10.78 3.28 -0.19
CA ARG A 187 10.23 1.92 -0.22
C ARG A 187 10.77 1.12 0.95
N PHE A 188 9.86 0.46 1.66
CA PHE A 188 10.12 -0.34 2.85
C PHE A 188 9.59 -1.75 2.61
N ALA A 189 10.42 -2.77 2.88
CA ALA A 189 10.04 -4.16 2.66
C ALA A 189 10.63 -5.07 3.74
N LEU A 190 9.94 -6.16 4.06
CA LEU A 190 10.51 -7.20 4.93
C LEU A 190 11.65 -7.91 4.20
N ALA A 191 12.85 -7.91 4.82
CA ALA A 191 14.06 -8.47 4.23
C ALA A 191 13.87 -9.93 3.80
N GLY A 192 14.21 -10.23 2.57
CA GLY A 192 14.20 -11.59 2.02
C GLY A 192 12.82 -12.25 1.92
N HIS A 193 11.71 -11.53 2.09
CA HIS A 193 10.37 -12.11 2.06
C HIS A 193 9.93 -12.49 0.64
N ALA A 194 9.39 -13.69 0.47
CA ALA A 194 9.06 -14.27 -0.86
C ALA A 194 8.03 -13.47 -1.67
N CYS A 195 7.11 -12.74 -1.02
CA CYS A 195 6.09 -11.92 -1.68
C CYS A 195 6.57 -10.51 -2.06
N VAL A 196 7.74 -10.08 -1.57
CA VAL A 196 8.32 -8.76 -1.88
C VAL A 196 8.69 -8.70 -3.36
N SER A 197 8.38 -7.57 -4.00
CA SER A 197 8.76 -7.31 -5.38
C SER A 197 10.28 -7.36 -5.54
N ARG A 198 10.79 -8.07 -6.55
CA ARG A 198 12.22 -8.05 -6.83
C ARG A 198 12.62 -6.64 -7.21
N SER A 199 13.55 -6.06 -6.46
CA SER A 199 14.21 -4.81 -6.84
C SER A 199 14.99 -5.07 -8.12
N VAL A 200 14.57 -4.47 -9.22
CA VAL A 200 15.44 -4.35 -10.40
C VAL A 200 16.40 -3.21 -10.08
N LEU A 201 17.47 -3.53 -9.37
CA LEU A 201 18.64 -2.64 -9.31
C LEU A 201 19.11 -2.51 -10.76
N ARG A 202 18.77 -1.38 -11.40
CA ARG A 202 19.48 -0.98 -12.63
C ARG A 202 20.92 -0.76 -12.19
N PRO A 203 21.91 -1.46 -12.76
CA PRO A 203 23.30 -1.12 -12.50
C PRO A 203 23.48 0.36 -12.85
N SER A 204 24.07 1.11 -11.93
CA SER A 204 24.39 2.51 -12.17
C SER A 204 25.22 2.62 -13.46
N LYS A 205 24.77 3.41 -14.42
CA LYS A 205 25.49 3.67 -15.69
C LYS A 205 26.76 4.52 -15.52
N ASN A 206 27.25 4.67 -14.29
CA ASN A 206 28.46 5.44 -14.00
C ASN A 206 29.42 4.61 -13.17
N ALA A 207 30.10 3.68 -13.82
CA ALA A 207 31.37 3.11 -13.39
C ALA A 207 32.26 3.02 -14.63
N VAL A 208 32.83 4.13 -15.02
CA VAL A 208 34.11 4.27 -15.77
C VAL A 208 34.76 5.52 -15.23
#